data_37773f7998e71e8ab2114f2c7dd8f869
#
_entry.id   37773f7998e71e8ab2114f2c7dd8f869
#
_cell.length_a   1.000
_cell.length_b   1.000
_cell.length_c   1.000
_cell.angle_alpha   90.00
_cell.angle_beta   90.00
_cell.angle_gamma   90.00
#
_symmetry.space_group_name_H-M   'P 1'
#
loop_
_entity.id
_entity.type
_entity.pdbx_description
1 polymer ?
#
loop_
_entity_poly.entity_id
_entity_poly.type
_entity_poly.pdbx_seq_one_letter_code
_entity_poly.pdbx_strand_id
1 'polypeptide(L)'
;MTPRMRVALMIEGQEDVTWEDWVALAETCERSGIEALFRSDHYLSVSGAHERGALDAWATINALAARTSTLRLGTLVSPASFRHPSVLARTVTTADHVSGGRIELGLGTGWSEVEHTANGFPFLPMGERMDVLAEQLEIIHDGHWGTGPFRFHGKHYTLEDLDARPKPVQRPHPPVIMGGMAGPRAARLAARFADEYNTVMATLGEIVERRAAIVAACERAGREPIPFSVMTTTLIGADEADLARRAQDLATWRGEAVDLDAVGDRWIAGTVEQVVQRLRTYEEAGVERIYLQHLVHRDLDTVELIGRELVPALA
;
A
#
# COMPACT_ATOMS: atom_id res chain seq x y z
N MET A 1 -18.24 -18.52 -7.58
CA MET A 1 -18.06 -17.18 -8.16
C MET A 1 -16.60 -16.82 -7.96
N THR A 2 -15.88 -16.49 -9.02
CA THR A 2 -14.52 -15.95 -8.91
C THR A 2 -14.60 -14.65 -8.08
N PRO A 3 -13.74 -14.43 -7.08
CA PRO A 3 -13.77 -13.18 -6.35
C PRO A 3 -13.49 -12.03 -7.32
N ARG A 4 -14.27 -10.97 -7.21
CA ARG A 4 -14.12 -9.74 -7.99
C ARG A 4 -12.81 -9.06 -7.63
N MET A 5 -12.02 -8.61 -8.62
CA MET A 5 -10.81 -7.85 -8.37
C MET A 5 -11.14 -6.49 -7.74
N ARG A 6 -10.57 -6.23 -6.58
CA ARG A 6 -10.70 -4.95 -5.87
C ARG A 6 -9.73 -3.93 -6.45
N VAL A 7 -10.17 -2.70 -6.62
CA VAL A 7 -9.36 -1.61 -7.20
C VAL A 7 -9.09 -0.55 -6.14
N ALA A 8 -7.81 -0.26 -5.91
CA ALA A 8 -7.34 0.81 -5.05
C ALA A 8 -6.45 1.77 -5.84
N LEU A 9 -6.52 3.06 -5.53
CA LEU A 9 -5.57 4.06 -6.02
C LEU A 9 -4.38 4.14 -5.07
N MET A 10 -3.15 4.25 -5.61
CA MET A 10 -1.91 4.43 -4.87
C MET A 10 -1.21 5.71 -5.32
N ILE A 11 -0.87 6.58 -4.37
CA ILE A 11 -0.20 7.86 -4.63
C ILE A 11 1.14 7.93 -3.90
N GLU A 12 2.17 8.38 -4.62
CA GLU A 12 3.49 8.67 -4.06
C GLU A 12 3.45 10.02 -3.34
N GLY A 13 3.18 10.01 -2.04
CA GLY A 13 2.91 11.22 -1.26
C GLY A 13 4.10 12.16 -1.11
N GLN A 14 5.33 11.67 -1.34
CA GLN A 14 6.58 12.44 -1.29
C GLN A 14 6.89 13.18 -2.60
N GLU A 15 6.02 13.09 -3.58
CA GLU A 15 6.18 13.75 -4.87
C GLU A 15 5.42 15.08 -4.94
N ASP A 16 5.53 15.89 -3.88
CA ASP A 16 4.95 17.24 -3.77
C ASP A 16 3.42 17.26 -3.80
N VAL A 17 2.79 16.25 -3.19
CA VAL A 17 1.34 16.17 -3.06
C VAL A 17 0.89 17.08 -1.91
N THR A 18 0.21 18.17 -2.24
CA THR A 18 -0.30 19.13 -1.25
C THR A 18 -1.50 18.59 -0.49
N TRP A 19 -1.89 19.28 0.58
CA TRP A 19 -3.12 18.92 1.30
C TRP A 19 -4.37 19.02 0.41
N GLU A 20 -4.43 20.06 -0.42
CA GLU A 20 -5.51 20.28 -1.38
C GLU A 20 -5.58 19.16 -2.43
N ASP A 21 -4.43 18.70 -2.93
CA ASP A 21 -4.35 17.56 -3.84
C ASP A 21 -4.88 16.28 -3.16
N TRP A 22 -4.51 16.02 -1.89
CA TRP A 22 -5.01 14.88 -1.12
C TRP A 22 -6.52 14.90 -0.94
N VAL A 23 -7.09 16.08 -0.62
CA VAL A 23 -8.55 16.21 -0.50
C VAL A 23 -9.24 15.95 -1.83
N ALA A 24 -8.73 16.53 -2.92
CA ALA A 24 -9.30 16.34 -4.24
C ALA A 24 -9.24 14.89 -4.69
N LEU A 25 -8.12 14.19 -4.46
CA LEU A 25 -7.97 12.77 -4.76
C LEU A 25 -8.97 11.92 -3.97
N ALA A 26 -9.08 12.14 -2.66
CA ALA A 26 -9.97 11.37 -1.80
C ALA A 26 -11.45 11.56 -2.17
N GLU A 27 -11.87 12.80 -2.40
CA GLU A 27 -13.24 13.13 -2.82
C GLU A 27 -13.56 12.55 -4.21
N THR A 28 -12.58 12.55 -5.12
CA THR A 28 -12.74 11.96 -6.45
C THR A 28 -12.84 10.44 -6.36
N CYS A 29 -11.99 9.77 -5.57
CA CYS A 29 -12.08 8.33 -5.33
C CYS A 29 -13.45 7.92 -4.77
N GLU A 30 -13.94 8.61 -3.72
CA GLU A 30 -15.26 8.34 -3.14
C GLU A 30 -16.39 8.49 -4.15
N ARG A 31 -16.41 9.61 -4.87
CA ARG A 31 -17.43 9.93 -5.86
C ARG A 31 -17.44 8.93 -7.03
N SER A 32 -16.26 8.45 -7.41
CA SER A 32 -16.09 7.53 -8.55
C SER A 32 -16.21 6.05 -8.17
N GLY A 33 -16.42 5.72 -6.88
CA GLY A 33 -16.60 4.35 -6.43
C GLY A 33 -15.32 3.51 -6.35
N ILE A 34 -14.14 4.14 -6.32
CA ILE A 34 -12.86 3.49 -6.02
C ILE A 34 -12.89 3.08 -4.54
N GLU A 35 -12.55 1.82 -4.25
CA GLU A 35 -12.67 1.25 -2.91
C GLU A 35 -11.76 1.92 -1.88
N ALA A 36 -10.52 2.23 -2.29
CA ALA A 36 -9.50 2.69 -1.36
C ALA A 36 -8.49 3.65 -2.00
N LEU A 37 -7.99 4.57 -1.18
CA LEU A 37 -6.85 5.43 -1.48
C LEU A 37 -5.70 5.09 -0.53
N PHE A 38 -4.59 4.66 -1.10
CA PHE A 38 -3.35 4.39 -0.40
C PHE A 38 -2.28 5.42 -0.74
N ARG A 39 -1.33 5.58 0.16
CA ARG A 39 -0.16 6.40 -0.08
C ARG A 39 1.12 5.69 0.38
N SER A 40 2.24 6.05 -0.24
CA SER A 40 3.57 5.78 0.29
C SER A 40 3.79 6.51 1.63
N ASP A 41 4.67 5.96 2.45
CA ASP A 41 5.14 6.57 3.69
C ASP A 41 6.63 6.89 3.53
N HIS A 42 6.91 7.92 2.75
CA HIS A 42 8.23 8.45 2.45
C HIS A 42 8.28 9.94 2.78
N TYR A 43 9.47 10.43 3.15
CA TYR A 43 9.75 11.85 3.41
C TYR A 43 10.59 12.50 2.32
N LEU A 44 11.26 11.70 1.48
CA LEU A 44 12.02 12.18 0.33
C LEU A 44 11.48 11.61 -0.97
N SER A 45 11.55 12.42 -2.04
CA SER A 45 11.25 11.94 -3.39
C SER A 45 12.08 10.72 -3.75
N VAL A 46 11.43 9.68 -4.24
CA VAL A 46 12.08 8.46 -4.75
C VAL A 46 12.39 8.55 -6.24
N SER A 47 11.90 9.60 -6.92
CA SER A 47 12.20 9.91 -8.32
C SER A 47 13.51 10.69 -8.50
N GLY A 48 14.16 11.10 -7.40
CA GLY A 48 15.38 11.92 -7.42
C GLY A 48 15.12 13.42 -7.56
N ALA A 49 13.86 13.86 -7.55
CA ALA A 49 13.49 15.27 -7.58
C ALA A 49 13.60 15.87 -6.16
N HIS A 50 14.80 16.34 -5.81
CA HIS A 50 15.12 16.81 -4.46
C HIS A 50 14.33 18.03 -3.97
N GLU A 51 13.69 18.77 -4.88
CA GLU A 51 12.82 19.92 -4.58
C GLU A 51 11.41 19.48 -4.13
N ARG A 52 11.02 18.22 -4.34
CA ARG A 52 9.72 17.69 -3.94
C ARG A 52 9.73 17.30 -2.47
N GLY A 53 8.60 17.48 -1.81
CA GLY A 53 8.44 17.23 -0.38
C GLY A 53 7.25 16.34 -0.05
N ALA A 54 7.15 15.96 1.22
CA ALA A 54 6.09 15.09 1.72
C ALA A 54 5.44 15.65 2.98
N LEU A 55 4.12 15.58 3.05
CA LEU A 55 3.38 15.62 4.31
C LEU A 55 3.50 14.27 5.00
N ASP A 56 3.52 14.22 6.35
CA ASP A 56 3.53 12.95 7.09
C ASP A 56 2.34 12.07 6.70
N ALA A 57 2.61 10.79 6.44
CA ALA A 57 1.62 9.87 5.91
C ALA A 57 0.45 9.67 6.87
N TRP A 58 0.73 9.38 8.13
CA TRP A 58 -0.32 9.07 9.10
C TRP A 58 -1.09 10.30 9.58
N ALA A 59 -0.44 11.48 9.64
CA ALA A 59 -1.15 12.73 9.87
C ALA A 59 -2.13 13.03 8.73
N THR A 60 -1.70 12.83 7.47
CA THR A 60 -2.57 12.99 6.29
C THR A 60 -3.73 12.00 6.29
N ILE A 61 -3.47 10.70 6.56
CA ILE A 61 -4.51 9.65 6.62
C ILE A 61 -5.54 9.98 7.70
N ASN A 62 -5.10 10.40 8.91
CA ASN A 62 -6.03 10.79 9.98
C ASN A 62 -6.93 11.97 9.58
N ALA A 63 -6.38 12.97 8.89
CA ALA A 63 -7.16 14.10 8.40
C ALA A 63 -8.15 13.69 7.30
N LEU A 64 -7.74 12.85 6.35
CA LEU A 64 -8.62 12.30 5.30
C LEU A 64 -9.71 11.38 5.88
N ALA A 65 -9.40 10.61 6.93
CA ALA A 65 -10.36 9.77 7.62
C ALA A 65 -11.56 10.56 8.17
N ALA A 66 -11.31 11.79 8.63
CA ALA A 66 -12.36 12.70 9.11
C ALA A 66 -13.15 13.37 7.97
N ARG A 67 -12.62 13.38 6.76
CA ARG A 67 -13.25 14.06 5.60
C ARG A 67 -13.99 13.14 4.66
N THR A 68 -13.73 11.84 4.74
CA THR A 68 -14.31 10.80 3.88
C THR A 68 -15.32 9.95 4.66
N SER A 69 -16.23 9.28 3.97
CA SER A 69 -17.32 8.51 4.58
C SER A 69 -17.26 7.01 4.27
N THR A 70 -16.81 6.64 3.07
CA THR A 70 -16.81 5.26 2.58
C THR A 70 -15.42 4.77 2.16
N LEU A 71 -14.54 5.69 1.73
CA LEU A 71 -13.22 5.39 1.22
C LEU A 71 -12.33 4.74 2.28
N ARG A 72 -11.76 3.58 1.97
CA ARG A 72 -10.72 2.97 2.80
C ARG A 72 -9.39 3.70 2.59
N LEU A 73 -8.61 3.80 3.64
CA LEU A 73 -7.36 4.57 3.65
C LEU A 73 -6.23 3.76 4.29
N GLY A 74 -5.04 3.86 3.75
CA GLY A 74 -3.88 3.15 4.31
C GLY A 74 -2.54 3.59 3.74
N THR A 75 -1.48 2.96 4.25
CA THR A 75 -0.13 3.10 3.70
C THR A 75 0.26 1.85 2.90
N LEU A 76 1.05 2.04 1.86
CA LEU A 76 1.61 0.94 1.07
C LEU A 76 3.10 1.21 0.77
N VAL A 77 3.99 0.91 1.70
CA VAL A 77 3.78 0.50 3.10
C VAL A 77 4.59 1.40 4.03
N SER A 78 4.22 1.51 5.32
CA SER A 78 5.03 2.22 6.31
C SER A 78 6.31 1.45 6.62
N PRO A 79 7.49 2.10 6.62
CA PRO A 79 8.72 1.48 7.10
C PRO A 79 8.70 1.29 8.62
N ALA A 80 9.02 0.09 9.10
CA ALA A 80 9.10 -0.21 10.53
C ALA A 80 10.15 0.65 11.26
N SER A 81 11.16 1.15 10.53
CA SER A 81 12.21 2.02 11.06
C SER A 81 11.77 3.45 11.38
N PHE A 82 10.63 3.94 10.83
CA PHE A 82 10.24 5.34 10.96
C PHE A 82 9.53 5.66 12.28
N ARG A 83 8.85 4.66 12.87
CA ARG A 83 8.04 4.90 14.08
C ARG A 83 8.19 3.77 15.07
N HIS A 84 8.19 4.11 16.36
CA HIS A 84 8.08 3.10 17.42
C HIS A 84 6.74 2.36 17.30
N PRO A 85 6.69 1.02 17.46
CA PRO A 85 5.48 0.24 17.24
C PRO A 85 4.29 0.69 18.11
N SER A 86 4.52 1.11 19.33
CA SER A 86 3.45 1.62 20.20
C SER A 86 2.88 2.95 19.70
N VAL A 87 3.70 3.81 19.08
CA VAL A 87 3.22 5.06 18.48
C VAL A 87 2.42 4.76 17.23
N LEU A 88 2.95 3.91 16.34
CA LEU A 88 2.27 3.53 15.11
C LEU A 88 0.91 2.86 15.40
N ALA A 89 0.88 1.88 16.31
CA ALA A 89 -0.36 1.19 16.69
C ALA A 89 -1.44 2.15 17.22
N ARG A 90 -1.06 3.13 18.03
CA ARG A 90 -2.00 4.16 18.54
C ARG A 90 -2.47 5.11 17.45
N THR A 91 -1.58 5.50 16.55
CA THR A 91 -1.92 6.35 15.41
C THR A 91 -2.92 5.65 14.48
N VAL A 92 -2.66 4.37 14.14
CA VAL A 92 -3.58 3.54 13.34
C VAL A 92 -4.92 3.36 14.06
N THR A 93 -4.90 3.05 15.36
CA THR A 93 -6.13 2.91 16.15
C THR A 93 -6.94 4.22 16.17
N THR A 94 -6.27 5.37 16.29
CA THR A 94 -6.93 6.68 16.25
C THR A 94 -7.60 6.91 14.89
N ALA A 95 -6.87 6.67 13.80
CA ALA A 95 -7.42 6.79 12.45
C ALA A 95 -8.59 5.82 12.23
N ASP A 96 -8.52 4.61 12.78
CA ASP A 96 -9.59 3.62 12.71
C ASP A 96 -10.87 4.11 13.41
N HIS A 97 -10.75 4.71 14.60
CA HIS A 97 -11.88 5.35 15.29
C HIS A 97 -12.43 6.54 14.52
N VAL A 98 -11.57 7.44 14.02
CA VAL A 98 -11.98 8.63 13.27
C VAL A 98 -12.70 8.25 11.99
N SER A 99 -12.24 7.21 11.30
CA SER A 99 -12.85 6.73 10.06
C SER A 99 -14.10 5.87 10.26
N GLY A 100 -14.36 5.38 11.48
CA GLY A 100 -15.42 4.37 11.72
C GLY A 100 -15.06 3.00 11.14
N GLY A 101 -13.79 2.61 11.12
CA GLY A 101 -13.36 1.26 10.71
C GLY A 101 -12.94 1.12 9.25
N ARG A 102 -12.32 2.15 8.65
CA ARG A 102 -11.91 2.14 7.23
C ARG A 102 -10.39 2.14 7.01
N ILE A 103 -9.60 1.92 8.07
CA ILE A 103 -8.13 2.00 7.99
C ILE A 103 -7.51 0.63 7.71
N GLU A 104 -6.43 0.62 6.93
CA GLU A 104 -5.57 -0.53 6.69
C GLU A 104 -4.11 -0.15 6.95
N LEU A 105 -3.38 -1.01 7.65
CA LEU A 105 -1.95 -0.79 7.95
C LEU A 105 -1.07 -1.56 6.98
N GLY A 106 -0.45 -0.88 6.03
CA GLY A 106 0.69 -1.45 5.32
C GLY A 106 1.97 -1.30 6.14
N LEU A 107 2.72 -2.38 6.35
CA LEU A 107 3.96 -2.37 7.14
C LEU A 107 5.06 -3.21 6.46
N GLY A 108 6.26 -2.64 6.37
CA GLY A 108 7.42 -3.26 5.73
C GLY A 108 8.75 -2.88 6.37
N THR A 109 9.86 -3.37 5.82
CA THR A 109 11.21 -3.15 6.38
C THR A 109 11.80 -1.77 6.08
N GLY A 110 11.23 -1.02 5.14
CA GLY A 110 11.92 0.13 4.53
C GLY A 110 13.02 -0.29 3.55
N TRP A 111 13.37 0.59 2.60
CA TRP A 111 14.35 0.27 1.56
C TRP A 111 15.27 1.44 1.18
N SER A 112 14.83 2.68 1.34
CA SER A 112 15.58 3.87 0.93
C SER A 112 16.64 4.27 1.98
N GLU A 113 17.89 3.89 1.77
CA GLU A 113 19.00 4.25 2.66
C GLU A 113 19.23 5.76 2.71
N VAL A 114 19.11 6.43 1.56
CA VAL A 114 19.29 7.89 1.45
C VAL A 114 18.29 8.63 2.35
N GLU A 115 17.05 8.23 2.32
CA GLU A 115 15.98 8.81 3.13
C GLU A 115 16.20 8.58 4.64
N HIS A 116 16.59 7.36 5.02
CA HIS A 116 16.90 7.03 6.41
C HIS A 116 18.04 7.90 6.92
N THR A 117 19.12 7.99 6.17
CA THR A 117 20.30 8.78 6.53
C THR A 117 19.96 10.27 6.64
N ALA A 118 19.22 10.81 5.69
CA ALA A 118 18.85 12.23 5.67
C ALA A 118 17.99 12.63 6.88
N ASN A 119 17.12 11.73 7.35
CA ASN A 119 16.21 11.97 8.49
C ASN A 119 16.76 11.43 9.83
N GLY A 120 17.94 10.83 9.84
CA GLY A 120 18.55 10.26 11.06
C GLY A 120 17.88 8.97 11.55
N PHE A 121 17.12 8.30 10.69
CA PHE A 121 16.56 6.97 11.01
C PHE A 121 17.63 5.88 10.87
N PRO A 122 17.60 4.84 11.71
CA PRO A 122 18.54 3.74 11.59
C PRO A 122 18.28 2.94 10.31
N PHE A 123 19.31 2.78 9.46
CA PHE A 123 19.26 1.88 8.31
C PHE A 123 20.12 0.64 8.57
N LEU A 124 19.52 -0.36 9.19
CA LEU A 124 20.19 -1.60 9.57
C LEU A 124 20.34 -2.55 8.37
N PRO A 125 21.25 -3.53 8.42
CA PRO A 125 21.28 -4.62 7.44
C PRO A 125 19.91 -5.31 7.30
N MET A 126 19.60 -5.86 6.12
CA MET A 126 18.28 -6.43 5.82
C MET A 126 17.81 -7.46 6.86
N GLY A 127 18.70 -8.32 7.35
CA GLY A 127 18.39 -9.30 8.38
C GLY A 127 17.85 -8.66 9.68
N GLU A 128 18.49 -7.57 10.12
CA GLU A 128 18.09 -6.84 11.32
C GLU A 128 16.83 -6.00 11.09
N ARG A 129 16.66 -5.40 9.90
CA ARG A 129 15.39 -4.74 9.54
C ARG A 129 14.20 -5.72 9.57
N MET A 130 14.44 -6.98 9.17
CA MET A 130 13.45 -8.04 9.30
C MET A 130 13.21 -8.45 10.76
N ASP A 131 14.21 -8.35 11.67
CA ASP A 131 14.01 -8.56 13.12
C ASP A 131 13.12 -7.45 13.67
N VAL A 132 13.43 -6.18 13.36
CA VAL A 132 12.62 -5.02 13.76
C VAL A 132 11.18 -5.16 13.28
N LEU A 133 10.96 -5.53 12.00
CA LEU A 133 9.62 -5.73 11.47
C LEU A 133 8.86 -6.85 12.20
N ALA A 134 9.52 -7.96 12.48
CA ALA A 134 8.90 -9.09 13.20
C ALA A 134 8.45 -8.70 14.61
N GLU A 135 9.30 -7.99 15.37
CA GLU A 135 8.96 -7.49 16.70
C GLU A 135 7.84 -6.46 16.66
N GLN A 136 7.84 -5.55 15.66
CA GLN A 136 6.77 -4.57 15.51
C GLN A 136 5.43 -5.22 15.18
N LEU A 137 5.40 -6.19 14.28
CA LEU A 137 4.18 -6.93 13.95
C LEU A 137 3.59 -7.59 15.21
N GLU A 138 4.41 -8.27 16.01
CA GLU A 138 3.95 -8.91 17.25
C GLU A 138 3.46 -7.88 18.27
N ILE A 139 4.19 -6.79 18.48
CA ILE A 139 3.80 -5.73 19.42
C ILE A 139 2.49 -5.06 19.00
N ILE A 140 2.30 -4.79 17.71
CA ILE A 140 1.09 -4.17 17.20
C ILE A 140 -0.09 -5.14 17.26
N HIS A 141 0.07 -6.32 16.68
CA HIS A 141 -1.00 -7.30 16.53
C HIS A 141 -1.40 -7.91 17.89
N ASP A 142 -0.44 -8.49 18.60
CA ASP A 142 -0.72 -9.24 19.83
C ASP A 142 -0.78 -8.31 21.06
N GLY A 143 0.03 -7.24 21.10
CA GLY A 143 0.10 -6.31 22.22
C GLY A 143 -0.96 -5.21 22.17
N HIS A 144 -0.93 -4.37 21.15
CA HIS A 144 -1.84 -3.21 21.07
C HIS A 144 -3.27 -3.59 20.70
N TRP A 145 -3.44 -4.51 19.75
CA TRP A 145 -4.76 -4.91 19.25
C TRP A 145 -5.30 -6.18 19.90
N GLY A 146 -4.42 -7.02 20.45
CA GLY A 146 -4.80 -8.21 21.21
C GLY A 146 -5.52 -7.91 22.52
N THR A 147 -5.92 -8.94 23.24
CA THR A 147 -6.69 -8.83 24.48
C THR A 147 -5.82 -9.09 25.71
N GLY A 148 -6.04 -8.29 26.77
CA GLY A 148 -5.38 -8.45 28.07
C GLY A 148 -3.98 -7.81 28.15
N PRO A 149 -3.32 -7.96 29.30
CA PRO A 149 -1.96 -7.46 29.48
C PRO A 149 -0.96 -8.18 28.58
N PHE A 150 -0.06 -7.42 27.98
CA PHE A 150 0.97 -7.91 27.07
C PHE A 150 2.36 -7.50 27.59
N ARG A 151 3.28 -8.44 27.56
CA ARG A 151 4.69 -8.22 27.89
C ARG A 151 5.54 -8.71 26.75
N PHE A 152 6.57 -7.96 26.40
CA PHE A 152 7.46 -8.29 25.30
C PHE A 152 8.92 -7.96 25.64
N HIS A 153 9.81 -8.89 25.45
CA HIS A 153 11.25 -8.73 25.63
C HIS A 153 11.95 -9.22 24.36
N GLY A 154 12.08 -8.32 23.39
CA GLY A 154 12.76 -8.57 22.12
C GLY A 154 14.19 -8.06 22.11
N LYS A 155 14.82 -8.14 20.95
CA LYS A 155 16.15 -7.59 20.69
C LYS A 155 16.11 -6.06 20.55
N HIS A 156 15.03 -5.52 19.99
CA HIS A 156 14.89 -4.10 19.62
C HIS A 156 13.90 -3.37 20.53
N TYR A 157 12.92 -4.06 21.10
CA TYR A 157 11.88 -3.46 21.94
C TYR A 157 11.67 -4.24 23.23
N THR A 158 11.30 -3.50 24.28
CA THR A 158 10.89 -4.06 25.57
C THR A 158 9.62 -3.34 26.03
N LEU A 159 8.58 -4.11 26.33
CA LEU A 159 7.31 -3.61 26.86
C LEU A 159 6.93 -4.37 28.11
N GLU A 160 6.48 -3.64 29.15
CA GLU A 160 6.02 -4.20 30.42
C GLU A 160 4.56 -3.86 30.64
N ASP A 161 3.76 -4.88 30.95
CA ASP A 161 2.36 -4.79 31.38
C ASP A 161 1.48 -3.86 30.52
N LEU A 162 1.64 -3.93 29.19
CA LEU A 162 0.88 -3.14 28.22
C LEU A 162 -0.58 -3.64 28.19
N ASP A 163 -1.53 -2.82 28.62
CA ASP A 163 -2.97 -2.98 28.31
C ASP A 163 -3.42 -1.77 27.47
N ALA A 164 -3.20 -1.85 26.17
CA ALA A 164 -3.47 -0.74 25.26
C ALA A 164 -4.98 -0.51 25.10
N ARG A 165 -5.43 0.69 25.40
CA ARG A 165 -6.83 1.15 25.24
C ARG A 165 -6.86 2.56 24.63
N PRO A 166 -7.89 2.90 23.81
CA PRO A 166 -8.93 2.00 23.32
C PRO A 166 -8.39 0.96 22.34
N LYS A 167 -9.15 -0.10 22.09
CA LYS A 167 -8.89 -1.05 21.00
C LYS A 167 -9.46 -0.49 19.69
N PRO A 168 -8.97 -0.91 18.49
CA PRO A 168 -9.55 -0.50 17.21
C PRO A 168 -11.06 -0.75 17.13
N VAL A 169 -11.74 -0.05 16.23
CA VAL A 169 -13.17 -0.26 15.92
C VAL A 169 -13.34 -1.54 15.11
N GLN A 170 -12.46 -1.76 14.12
CA GLN A 170 -12.47 -2.97 13.30
C GLN A 170 -12.21 -4.22 14.14
N ARG A 171 -12.84 -5.34 13.76
CA ARG A 171 -12.68 -6.64 14.44
C ARG A 171 -12.23 -7.70 13.42
N PRO A 172 -11.22 -8.51 13.76
CA PRO A 172 -10.46 -8.51 15.03
C PRO A 172 -9.56 -7.28 15.21
N HIS A 173 -9.09 -6.66 14.13
CA HIS A 173 -8.23 -5.47 14.09
C HIS A 173 -8.27 -4.83 12.68
N PRO A 174 -7.69 -3.64 12.47
CA PRO A 174 -7.45 -3.10 11.12
C PRO A 174 -6.63 -4.09 10.29
N PRO A 175 -6.97 -4.33 9.00
CA PRO A 175 -6.18 -5.22 8.16
C PRO A 175 -4.71 -4.82 8.10
N VAL A 176 -3.83 -5.81 8.19
CA VAL A 176 -2.37 -5.68 8.05
C VAL A 176 -1.95 -6.13 6.66
N ILE A 177 -1.34 -5.23 5.89
CA ILE A 177 -0.78 -5.52 4.58
C ILE A 177 0.74 -5.61 4.71
N MET A 178 1.31 -6.75 4.38
CA MET A 178 2.76 -6.85 4.23
C MET A 178 3.15 -6.75 2.77
N GLY A 179 4.28 -6.07 2.49
CA GLY A 179 4.76 -5.88 1.13
C GLY A 179 6.16 -6.44 0.90
N GLY A 180 6.44 -6.86 -0.35
CA GLY A 180 7.78 -7.25 -0.78
C GLY A 180 7.84 -8.39 -1.80
N MET A 181 8.98 -9.09 -1.82
CA MET A 181 9.33 -10.11 -2.82
C MET A 181 8.99 -11.54 -2.36
N ALA A 182 8.18 -11.71 -1.32
CA ALA A 182 7.76 -12.99 -0.76
C ALA A 182 8.90 -13.98 -0.41
N GLY A 183 10.07 -13.45 0.00
CA GLY A 183 11.16 -14.31 0.46
C GLY A 183 10.75 -15.14 1.70
N PRO A 184 11.45 -16.23 2.02
CA PRO A 184 10.99 -17.23 3.00
C PRO A 184 10.68 -16.66 4.38
N ARG A 185 11.42 -15.64 4.83
CA ARG A 185 11.17 -14.99 6.12
C ARG A 185 9.94 -14.08 6.07
N ALA A 186 9.80 -13.28 5.02
CA ALA A 186 8.63 -12.41 4.82
C ALA A 186 7.35 -13.25 4.68
N ALA A 187 7.39 -14.35 3.93
CA ALA A 187 6.25 -15.24 3.78
C ALA A 187 5.80 -15.87 5.12
N ARG A 188 6.74 -16.27 5.99
CA ARG A 188 6.40 -16.77 7.33
C ARG A 188 5.77 -15.70 8.23
N LEU A 189 6.28 -14.47 8.19
CA LEU A 189 5.69 -13.36 8.94
C LEU A 189 4.29 -13.00 8.42
N ALA A 190 4.13 -12.98 7.09
CA ALA A 190 2.83 -12.75 6.47
C ALA A 190 1.81 -13.84 6.87
N ALA A 191 2.19 -15.10 6.81
CA ALA A 191 1.34 -16.21 7.24
C ALA A 191 0.93 -16.12 8.72
N ARG A 192 1.70 -15.43 9.57
CA ARG A 192 1.34 -15.23 10.99
C ARG A 192 0.50 -13.98 11.22
N PHE A 193 0.81 -12.86 10.58
CA PHE A 193 0.31 -11.55 10.98
C PHE A 193 -0.48 -10.80 9.90
N ALA A 194 -0.28 -11.10 8.61
CA ALA A 194 -0.87 -10.30 7.56
C ALA A 194 -2.28 -10.79 7.17
N ASP A 195 -3.12 -9.85 6.75
CA ASP A 195 -4.43 -10.08 6.15
C ASP A 195 -4.39 -9.96 4.62
N GLU A 196 -3.31 -9.37 4.08
CA GLU A 196 -3.05 -9.26 2.65
C GLU A 196 -1.52 -9.24 2.42
N TYR A 197 -1.06 -9.84 1.32
CA TYR A 197 0.32 -9.71 0.87
C TYR A 197 0.41 -8.98 -0.45
N ASN A 198 1.17 -7.88 -0.48
CA ASN A 198 1.38 -7.05 -1.67
C ASN A 198 2.74 -7.31 -2.30
N THR A 199 2.79 -7.35 -3.63
CA THR A 199 4.05 -7.29 -4.39
C THR A 199 4.04 -6.09 -5.34
N VAL A 200 5.24 -5.59 -5.69
CA VAL A 200 5.36 -4.36 -6.49
C VAL A 200 6.04 -4.62 -7.81
N MET A 201 5.60 -3.93 -8.87
CA MET A 201 6.24 -3.93 -10.20
C MET A 201 6.62 -5.34 -10.68
N ALA A 202 5.73 -6.31 -10.49
CA ALA A 202 6.00 -7.72 -10.78
C ALA A 202 5.49 -8.12 -12.16
N THR A 203 6.27 -8.91 -12.89
CA THR A 203 5.80 -9.63 -14.07
C THR A 203 4.80 -10.74 -13.68
N LEU A 204 4.01 -11.22 -14.64
CA LEU A 204 3.03 -12.29 -14.37
C LEU A 204 3.70 -13.55 -13.77
N GLY A 205 4.89 -13.92 -14.25
CA GLY A 205 5.65 -15.06 -13.70
C GLY A 205 6.07 -14.84 -12.25
N GLU A 206 6.55 -13.63 -11.92
CA GLU A 206 6.90 -13.25 -10.53
C GLU A 206 5.66 -13.21 -9.62
N ILE A 207 4.50 -12.81 -10.13
CA ILE A 207 3.22 -12.83 -9.39
C ILE A 207 2.88 -14.27 -9.00
N VAL A 208 2.89 -15.20 -9.96
CA VAL A 208 2.58 -16.63 -9.73
C VAL A 208 3.54 -17.22 -8.71
N GLU A 209 4.85 -17.00 -8.86
CA GLU A 209 5.88 -17.52 -7.94
C GLU A 209 5.70 -16.96 -6.52
N ARG A 210 5.57 -15.64 -6.39
CA ARG A 210 5.44 -14.98 -5.08
C ARG A 210 4.16 -15.36 -4.36
N ARG A 211 3.04 -15.43 -5.10
CA ARG A 211 1.77 -15.91 -4.55
C ARG A 211 1.89 -17.36 -4.06
N ALA A 212 2.48 -18.24 -4.84
CA ALA A 212 2.70 -19.63 -4.43
C ALA A 212 3.53 -19.74 -3.14
N ALA A 213 4.55 -18.88 -2.96
CA ALA A 213 5.35 -18.84 -1.75
C ALA A 213 4.52 -18.43 -0.51
N ILE A 214 3.60 -17.46 -0.66
CA ILE A 214 2.68 -17.01 0.40
C ILE A 214 1.68 -18.13 0.75
N VAL A 215 1.03 -18.73 -0.26
CA VAL A 215 0.10 -19.85 -0.07
C VAL A 215 0.77 -20.97 0.71
N ALA A 216 1.94 -21.43 0.26
CA ALA A 216 2.69 -22.50 0.92
C ALA A 216 3.13 -22.13 2.36
N ALA A 217 3.35 -20.85 2.65
CA ALA A 217 3.66 -20.41 4.01
C ALA A 217 2.40 -20.44 4.91
N CYS A 218 1.24 -20.05 4.40
CA CYS A 218 -0.04 -20.14 5.10
C CYS A 218 -0.40 -21.60 5.41
N GLU A 219 -0.28 -22.50 4.44
CA GLU A 219 -0.50 -23.93 4.62
C GLU A 219 0.38 -24.52 5.73
N ARG A 220 1.68 -24.18 5.73
CA ARG A 220 2.61 -24.63 6.79
C ARG A 220 2.25 -24.08 8.18
N ALA A 221 1.61 -22.93 8.22
CA ALA A 221 1.10 -22.30 9.46
C ALA A 221 -0.29 -22.80 9.88
N GLY A 222 -0.91 -23.69 9.09
CA GLY A 222 -2.28 -24.18 9.33
C GLY A 222 -3.35 -23.10 9.16
N ARG A 223 -3.09 -22.13 8.29
CA ARG A 223 -3.96 -20.99 8.02
C ARG A 223 -4.43 -21.02 6.55
N GLU A 224 -5.66 -20.58 6.31
CA GLU A 224 -6.14 -20.35 4.95
C GLU A 224 -5.25 -19.32 4.23
N PRO A 225 -5.05 -19.45 2.91
CA PRO A 225 -4.32 -18.46 2.12
C PRO A 225 -4.90 -17.05 2.29
N ILE A 226 -4.01 -16.10 2.48
CA ILE A 226 -4.38 -14.68 2.55
C ILE A 226 -4.48 -14.08 1.15
N PRO A 227 -5.32 -13.04 0.94
CA PRO A 227 -5.40 -12.27 -0.29
C PRO A 227 -4.02 -11.83 -0.79
N PHE A 228 -3.84 -11.91 -2.10
CA PHE A 228 -2.61 -11.48 -2.77
C PHE A 228 -2.90 -10.30 -3.69
N SER A 229 -2.10 -9.26 -3.58
CA SER A 229 -2.27 -8.03 -4.34
C SER A 229 -1.00 -7.58 -5.06
N VAL A 230 -1.19 -6.73 -6.05
CA VAL A 230 -0.09 -6.13 -6.82
C VAL A 230 -0.22 -4.61 -6.80
N MET A 231 0.89 -3.92 -6.60
CA MET A 231 1.01 -2.49 -6.87
C MET A 231 1.89 -2.28 -8.10
N THR A 232 1.43 -1.47 -9.03
CA THR A 232 2.20 -1.15 -10.24
C THR A 232 1.86 0.23 -10.77
N THR A 233 2.85 0.86 -11.42
CA THR A 233 2.63 2.12 -12.14
C THR A 233 1.58 1.92 -13.23
N THR A 234 0.67 2.87 -13.29
CA THR A 234 -0.50 2.76 -14.16
C THR A 234 -0.63 4.00 -15.02
N LEU A 235 -0.85 3.78 -16.32
CA LEU A 235 -1.15 4.83 -17.30
C LEU A 235 -2.33 4.39 -18.15
N ILE A 236 -3.50 4.99 -17.94
CA ILE A 236 -4.76 4.59 -18.58
C ILE A 236 -5.30 5.73 -19.40
N GLY A 237 -5.59 5.49 -20.68
CA GLY A 237 -6.32 6.40 -21.55
C GLY A 237 -7.71 5.88 -21.88
N ALA A 238 -8.66 6.79 -22.13
CA ALA A 238 -9.98 6.41 -22.65
C ALA A 238 -9.86 5.81 -24.07
N ASP A 239 -8.90 6.31 -24.83
CA ASP A 239 -8.51 5.83 -26.15
C ASP A 239 -7.00 6.06 -26.38
N GLU A 240 -6.49 5.69 -27.56
CA GLU A 240 -5.07 5.84 -27.91
C GLU A 240 -4.59 7.31 -27.91
N ALA A 241 -5.45 8.25 -28.28
CA ALA A 241 -5.10 9.68 -28.30
C ALA A 241 -4.98 10.23 -26.87
N ASP A 242 -5.89 9.86 -25.97
CA ASP A 242 -5.85 10.22 -24.55
C ASP A 242 -4.66 9.54 -23.87
N LEU A 243 -4.38 8.26 -24.17
CA LEU A 243 -3.21 7.56 -23.67
C LEU A 243 -1.90 8.28 -24.05
N ALA A 244 -1.77 8.67 -25.32
CA ALA A 244 -0.58 9.40 -25.80
C ALA A 244 -0.42 10.76 -25.10
N ARG A 245 -1.52 11.50 -24.89
CA ARG A 245 -1.51 12.76 -24.14
C ARG A 245 -1.03 12.54 -22.70
N ARG A 246 -1.59 11.55 -21.99
CA ARG A 246 -1.19 11.23 -20.60
C ARG A 246 0.25 10.74 -20.51
N ALA A 247 0.75 10.02 -21.52
CA ALA A 247 2.16 9.65 -21.59
C ALA A 247 3.07 10.88 -21.69
N GLN A 248 2.65 11.91 -22.44
CA GLN A 248 3.37 13.18 -22.53
C GLN A 248 3.33 13.95 -21.19
N ASP A 249 2.18 13.97 -20.50
CA ASP A 249 2.04 14.58 -19.18
C ASP A 249 2.96 13.89 -18.16
N LEU A 250 3.00 12.55 -18.18
CA LEU A 250 3.89 11.76 -17.32
C LEU A 250 5.38 12.01 -17.65
N ALA A 251 5.72 12.11 -18.96
CA ALA A 251 7.09 12.45 -19.39
C ALA A 251 7.50 13.83 -18.86
N THR A 252 6.61 14.81 -18.92
CA THR A 252 6.82 16.15 -18.38
C THR A 252 7.01 16.11 -16.85
N TRP A 253 6.19 15.35 -16.14
CA TRP A 253 6.28 15.18 -14.68
C TRP A 253 7.59 14.48 -14.25
N ARG A 254 8.05 13.48 -15.03
CA ARG A 254 9.31 12.76 -14.78
C ARG A 254 10.54 13.56 -15.21
N GLY A 255 10.42 14.50 -16.15
CA GLY A 255 11.54 15.17 -16.80
C GLY A 255 12.27 14.28 -17.82
N GLU A 256 11.70 13.14 -18.20
CA GLU A 256 12.25 12.20 -19.20
C GLU A 256 11.13 11.54 -20.01
N ALA A 257 11.46 11.14 -21.25
CA ALA A 257 10.50 10.45 -22.11
C ALA A 257 10.03 9.12 -21.49
N VAL A 258 8.76 8.81 -21.69
CA VAL A 258 8.17 7.53 -21.28
C VAL A 258 8.07 6.63 -22.51
N ASP A 259 8.80 5.53 -22.50
CA ASP A 259 8.74 4.48 -23.51
C ASP A 259 7.84 3.36 -23.00
N LEU A 260 6.61 3.30 -23.50
CA LEU A 260 5.61 2.32 -23.07
C LEU A 260 6.00 0.88 -23.46
N ASP A 261 6.79 0.70 -24.51
CA ASP A 261 7.29 -0.63 -24.89
C ASP A 261 8.40 -1.09 -23.94
N ALA A 262 9.26 -0.18 -23.50
CA ALA A 262 10.34 -0.49 -22.57
C ALA A 262 9.87 -0.82 -21.15
N VAL A 263 8.77 -0.23 -20.67
CA VAL A 263 8.22 -0.57 -19.34
C VAL A 263 7.58 -1.97 -19.30
N GLY A 264 7.23 -2.50 -20.47
CA GLY A 264 6.83 -3.89 -20.68
C GLY A 264 5.74 -4.38 -19.72
N ASP A 265 5.94 -5.58 -19.24
CA ASP A 265 4.98 -6.25 -18.36
C ASP A 265 4.93 -5.73 -16.91
N ARG A 266 5.82 -4.80 -16.55
CA ARG A 266 5.89 -4.29 -15.17
C ARG A 266 4.91 -3.17 -14.88
N TRP A 267 4.45 -2.45 -15.92
CA TRP A 267 3.43 -1.43 -15.79
C TRP A 267 2.09 -1.92 -16.34
N ILE A 268 1.04 -1.28 -15.90
CA ILE A 268 -0.28 -1.38 -16.53
C ILE A 268 -0.51 -0.11 -17.34
N ALA A 269 -0.23 -0.19 -18.63
CA ALA A 269 -0.39 0.92 -19.56
C ALA A 269 -1.24 0.49 -20.75
N GLY A 270 -2.15 1.37 -21.19
CA GLY A 270 -3.01 1.12 -22.33
C GLY A 270 -4.35 1.86 -22.25
N THR A 271 -5.21 1.61 -23.25
CA THR A 271 -6.61 2.00 -23.17
C THR A 271 -7.33 1.22 -22.07
N VAL A 272 -8.51 1.68 -21.64
CA VAL A 272 -9.32 0.96 -20.64
C VAL A 272 -9.50 -0.51 -21.02
N GLU A 273 -9.79 -0.81 -22.28
CA GLU A 273 -10.00 -2.19 -22.77
C GLU A 273 -8.73 -3.04 -22.59
N GLN A 274 -7.57 -2.52 -23.00
CA GLN A 274 -6.28 -3.20 -22.87
C GLN A 274 -5.91 -3.44 -21.39
N VAL A 275 -6.16 -2.45 -20.54
CA VAL A 275 -5.93 -2.55 -19.08
C VAL A 275 -6.86 -3.60 -18.46
N VAL A 276 -8.14 -3.62 -18.79
CA VAL A 276 -9.08 -4.65 -18.32
C VAL A 276 -8.60 -6.04 -18.73
N GLN A 277 -8.22 -6.23 -19.98
CA GLN A 277 -7.70 -7.50 -20.48
C GLN A 277 -6.43 -7.93 -19.69
N ARG A 278 -5.53 -7.01 -19.42
CA ARG A 278 -4.32 -7.26 -18.63
C ARG A 278 -4.66 -7.65 -17.20
N LEU A 279 -5.56 -6.95 -16.54
CA LEU A 279 -5.98 -7.24 -15.17
C LEU A 279 -6.71 -8.58 -15.04
N ARG A 280 -7.42 -9.03 -16.08
CA ARG A 280 -8.00 -10.38 -16.13
C ARG A 280 -6.92 -11.46 -16.04
N THR A 281 -5.75 -11.29 -16.67
CA THR A 281 -4.65 -12.25 -16.52
C THR A 281 -4.09 -12.28 -15.09
N TYR A 282 -4.16 -11.16 -14.36
CA TYR A 282 -3.78 -11.10 -12.96
C TYR A 282 -4.81 -11.80 -12.06
N GLU A 283 -6.13 -11.65 -12.35
CA GLU A 283 -7.18 -12.40 -11.65
C GLU A 283 -6.99 -13.91 -11.84
N GLU A 284 -6.71 -14.36 -13.06
CA GLU A 284 -6.42 -15.77 -13.37
C GLU A 284 -5.18 -16.29 -12.60
N ALA A 285 -4.19 -15.42 -12.37
CA ALA A 285 -3.03 -15.72 -11.53
C ALA A 285 -3.34 -15.66 -10.02
N GLY A 286 -4.58 -15.30 -9.64
CA GLY A 286 -5.05 -15.23 -8.27
C GLY A 286 -4.74 -13.93 -7.54
N VAL A 287 -4.58 -12.83 -8.27
CA VAL A 287 -4.55 -11.48 -7.68
C VAL A 287 -5.97 -11.06 -7.35
N GLU A 288 -6.19 -10.62 -6.11
CA GLU A 288 -7.51 -10.25 -5.61
C GLU A 288 -7.70 -8.73 -5.46
N ARG A 289 -6.57 -7.97 -5.46
CA ARG A 289 -6.58 -6.51 -5.39
C ARG A 289 -5.45 -5.92 -6.22
N ILE A 290 -5.76 -4.87 -6.94
CA ILE A 290 -4.77 -4.07 -7.67
C ILE A 290 -4.66 -2.67 -7.05
N TYR A 291 -3.42 -2.22 -6.83
CA TYR A 291 -3.10 -0.85 -6.44
C TYR A 291 -2.52 -0.13 -7.65
N LEU A 292 -3.31 0.76 -8.22
CA LEU A 292 -2.97 1.53 -9.39
C LEU A 292 -2.13 2.75 -8.96
N GLN A 293 -0.80 2.67 -9.13
CA GLN A 293 0.09 3.78 -8.81
C GLN A 293 -0.09 4.88 -9.86
N HIS A 294 -0.67 6.00 -9.43
CA HIS A 294 -0.95 7.16 -10.26
C HIS A 294 0.06 8.28 -9.95
N LEU A 295 1.04 8.46 -10.83
CA LEU A 295 2.17 9.38 -10.60
C LEU A 295 1.79 10.84 -10.85
N VAL A 296 0.97 11.12 -11.87
CA VAL A 296 0.50 12.48 -12.18
C VAL A 296 -0.73 12.79 -11.32
N HIS A 297 -0.54 12.85 -10.01
CA HIS A 297 -1.59 12.91 -8.99
C HIS A 297 -2.63 14.03 -9.17
N ARG A 298 -2.30 15.10 -9.92
CA ARG A 298 -3.23 16.19 -10.25
C ARG A 298 -4.13 15.91 -11.45
N ASP A 299 -3.90 14.82 -12.19
CA ASP A 299 -4.79 14.36 -13.25
C ASP A 299 -5.96 13.56 -12.64
N LEU A 300 -6.95 14.29 -12.13
CA LEU A 300 -8.17 13.71 -11.55
C LEU A 300 -9.07 13.05 -12.59
N ASP A 301 -8.96 13.43 -13.88
CA ASP A 301 -9.71 12.81 -14.95
C ASP A 301 -9.32 11.33 -15.12
N THR A 302 -8.05 10.97 -14.86
CA THR A 302 -7.62 9.56 -14.77
C THR A 302 -8.34 8.83 -13.62
N VAL A 303 -8.47 9.46 -12.46
CA VAL A 303 -9.15 8.86 -11.30
C VAL A 303 -10.63 8.64 -11.60
N GLU A 304 -11.29 9.61 -12.22
CA GLU A 304 -12.68 9.48 -12.67
C GLU A 304 -12.85 8.39 -13.73
N LEU A 305 -11.92 8.30 -14.71
CA LEU A 305 -11.93 7.26 -15.74
C LEU A 305 -11.81 5.84 -15.10
N ILE A 306 -10.90 5.67 -14.14
CA ILE A 306 -10.74 4.42 -13.39
C ILE A 306 -12.06 4.04 -12.71
N GLY A 307 -12.66 4.95 -11.96
CA GLY A 307 -13.91 4.68 -11.25
C GLY A 307 -15.08 4.40 -12.16
N ARG A 308 -15.23 5.17 -13.24
CA ARG A 308 -16.37 5.06 -14.14
C ARG A 308 -16.32 3.83 -15.05
N GLU A 309 -15.12 3.43 -15.50
CA GLU A 309 -14.99 2.42 -16.54
C GLU A 309 -14.24 1.17 -16.06
N LEU A 310 -13.11 1.32 -15.36
CA LEU A 310 -12.31 0.17 -14.96
C LEU A 310 -12.94 -0.61 -13.80
N VAL A 311 -13.40 0.09 -12.76
CA VAL A 311 -14.02 -0.55 -11.58
C VAL A 311 -15.22 -1.41 -11.97
N PRO A 312 -16.20 -0.92 -12.78
CA PRO A 312 -17.32 -1.75 -13.21
C PRO A 312 -16.93 -2.92 -14.13
N ALA A 313 -15.91 -2.74 -14.97
CA ALA A 313 -15.46 -3.79 -15.90
C ALA A 313 -14.78 -4.98 -15.21
N LEU A 314 -14.27 -4.77 -13.97
CA LEU A 314 -13.66 -5.81 -13.12
C LEU A 314 -14.65 -6.37 -12.08
N ALA A 315 -15.88 -5.91 -12.13
CA ALA A 315 -16.96 -6.27 -11.20
C ALA A 315 -17.56 -7.65 -11.43
#